data_e8e502651f7167c5aa1d328a9b732eca
#
_entry.id   e8e502651f7167c5aa1d328a9b732eca
#
_cell.length_a   1.000
_cell.length_b   1.000
_cell.length_c   1.000
_cell.angle_alpha   90.00
_cell.angle_beta   90.00
_cell.angle_gamma   90.00
#
_symmetry.space_group_name_H-M   'P 1'
#
loop_
_entity.id
_entity.type
_entity.pdbx_description
1 polymer ?
#
loop_
_entity_poly.entity_id
_entity_poly.type
_entity_poly.pdbx_seq_one_letter_code
_entity_poly.pdbx_strand_id
1 'polypeptide(L)'
;MEVGRLAPSSLGFEPWKMLLLKNEQMREDLKEMTWGGIKSLEAASHFVIYLARKGVTYDSPYVGKLMKEVKNRDYDPTSRFASRVKSFHQIDADLNDERTLFDWASKQTYIQMANMMSAATLLGIDSLPIEGFNREKVEFYLKEKGYLNTDEFGVSVMASFGYRDQEITPKVRWNKEAIYEVIE
;
A
#
# COMPACT_ATOMS: atom_id res chain seq x y z
N MET A 1 -0.12 -0.06 13.33
CA MET A 1 0.81 0.66 12.40
C MET A 1 2.18 -0.01 12.31
N GLU A 2 2.79 -0.49 13.41
CA GLU A 2 4.14 -1.07 13.40
C GLU A 2 4.27 -2.33 12.53
N VAL A 3 3.28 -3.21 12.54
CA VAL A 3 3.24 -4.37 11.63
C VAL A 3 3.30 -3.97 10.16
N GLY A 4 2.63 -2.87 9.78
CA GLY A 4 2.72 -2.32 8.44
C GLY A 4 4.09 -1.76 8.12
N ARG A 5 4.71 -1.05 9.06
CA ARG A 5 6.07 -0.52 8.88
C ARG A 5 7.10 -1.63 8.65
N LEU A 6 6.93 -2.77 9.33
CA LEU A 6 7.83 -3.93 9.26
C LEU A 6 7.45 -4.95 8.18
N ALA A 7 6.44 -4.67 7.36
CA ALA A 7 6.03 -5.58 6.30
C ALA A 7 7.16 -5.82 5.28
N PRO A 8 7.27 -7.02 4.71
CA PRO A 8 8.22 -7.27 3.64
C PRO A 8 7.81 -6.56 2.34
N SER A 9 8.79 -6.24 1.52
CA SER A 9 8.57 -5.74 0.16
C SER A 9 9.58 -6.34 -0.80
N SER A 10 9.25 -6.34 -2.10
CA SER A 10 10.18 -6.77 -3.13
C SER A 10 11.48 -5.97 -3.04
N LEU A 11 12.63 -6.66 -3.08
CA LEU A 11 13.97 -6.09 -2.94
C LEU A 11 14.21 -5.35 -1.61
N GLY A 12 13.25 -5.36 -0.68
CA GLY A 12 13.29 -4.57 0.54
C GLY A 12 13.27 -3.06 0.30
N PHE A 13 12.66 -2.62 -0.81
CA PHE A 13 12.68 -1.20 -1.20
C PHE A 13 11.64 -0.33 -0.47
N GLU A 14 10.68 -0.94 0.22
CA GLU A 14 9.70 -0.21 1.05
C GLU A 14 9.06 0.97 0.32
N PRO A 15 8.50 0.78 -0.89
CA PRO A 15 8.05 1.88 -1.75
C PRO A 15 6.67 2.40 -1.30
N TRP A 16 6.55 2.78 -0.04
CA TRP A 16 5.27 3.15 0.56
C TRP A 16 5.35 4.26 1.60
N LYS A 17 4.17 4.80 1.88
CA LYS A 17 3.87 5.63 3.04
C LYS A 17 2.45 5.35 3.49
N MET A 18 2.16 5.42 4.78
CA MET A 18 0.81 5.31 5.33
C MET A 18 0.37 6.64 5.92
N LEU A 19 -0.86 7.03 5.61
CA LEU A 19 -1.54 8.15 6.27
C LEU A 19 -2.61 7.58 7.19
N LEU A 20 -2.48 7.79 8.50
CA LEU A 20 -3.52 7.47 9.47
C LEU A 20 -4.44 8.67 9.60
N LEU A 21 -5.67 8.53 9.13
CA LEU A 21 -6.66 9.61 9.08
C LEU A 21 -7.44 9.69 10.40
N LYS A 22 -7.09 10.66 11.24
CA LYS A 22 -7.78 10.94 12.50
C LYS A 22 -8.70 12.17 12.43
N ASN A 23 -8.45 13.08 11.49
CA ASN A 23 -9.21 14.32 11.36
C ASN A 23 -10.64 14.01 10.87
N GLU A 24 -11.64 14.37 11.68
CA GLU A 24 -13.06 14.09 11.41
C GLU A 24 -13.58 14.85 10.18
N GLN A 25 -13.19 16.10 10.00
CA GLN A 25 -13.60 16.89 8.83
C GLN A 25 -13.04 16.28 7.53
N MET A 26 -11.78 15.81 7.55
CA MET A 26 -11.22 15.12 6.38
C MET A 26 -11.92 13.80 6.09
N ARG A 27 -12.36 13.07 7.12
CA ARG A 27 -13.16 11.86 6.94
C ARG A 27 -14.50 12.19 6.28
N GLU A 28 -15.15 13.27 6.69
CA GLU A 28 -16.39 13.75 6.08
C GLU A 28 -16.18 14.12 4.61
N ASP A 29 -15.19 14.96 4.33
CA ASP A 29 -14.87 15.42 2.97
C ASP A 29 -14.56 14.24 2.02
N LEU A 30 -13.88 13.19 2.50
CA LEU A 30 -13.49 12.04 1.71
C LEU A 30 -14.65 11.11 1.34
N LYS A 31 -15.81 11.19 2.00
CA LYS A 31 -16.99 10.37 1.67
C LYS A 31 -17.47 10.59 0.24
N GLU A 32 -17.42 11.83 -0.24
CA GLU A 32 -17.86 12.18 -1.60
C GLU A 32 -17.03 11.49 -2.70
N MET A 33 -15.81 11.08 -2.38
CA MET A 33 -14.89 10.48 -3.34
C MET A 33 -14.47 9.03 -2.99
N THR A 34 -15.02 8.46 -1.88
CA THR A 34 -14.69 7.10 -1.38
C THR A 34 -15.96 6.29 -1.15
N TRP A 35 -16.67 5.97 -2.23
CA TRP A 35 -17.97 5.29 -2.19
C TRP A 35 -17.92 3.89 -1.54
N GLY A 36 -16.79 3.18 -1.64
CA GLY A 36 -16.60 1.86 -0.99
C GLY A 36 -16.29 1.93 0.50
N GLY A 37 -16.07 3.12 1.05
CA GLY A 37 -15.63 3.32 2.44
C GLY A 37 -16.48 4.27 3.27
N ILE A 38 -17.66 4.72 2.79
CA ILE A 38 -18.49 5.73 3.45
C ILE A 38 -18.73 5.39 4.93
N LYS A 39 -19.29 4.20 5.19
CA LYS A 39 -19.58 3.75 6.57
C LYS A 39 -18.31 3.63 7.42
N SER A 40 -17.21 3.23 6.82
CA SER A 40 -15.91 3.13 7.52
C SER A 40 -15.32 4.49 7.85
N LEU A 41 -15.49 5.48 6.98
CA LEU A 41 -15.08 6.86 7.25
C LEU A 41 -15.86 7.46 8.44
N GLU A 42 -17.12 7.08 8.58
CA GLU A 42 -17.96 7.50 9.72
C GLU A 42 -17.57 6.81 11.03
N ALA A 43 -17.47 5.49 11.03
CA ALA A 43 -17.54 4.70 12.25
C ALA A 43 -16.21 4.00 12.64
N ALA A 44 -15.30 3.77 11.69
CA ALA A 44 -14.07 3.03 12.01
C ALA A 44 -13.16 3.83 12.95
N SER A 45 -12.60 3.17 13.96
CA SER A 45 -11.66 3.80 14.88
C SER A 45 -10.39 4.28 14.17
N HIS A 46 -9.93 3.52 13.18
CA HIS A 46 -8.74 3.83 12.39
C HIS A 46 -9.05 3.71 10.89
N PHE A 47 -8.67 4.73 10.14
CA PHE A 47 -8.75 4.74 8.68
C PHE A 47 -7.38 5.05 8.11
N VAL A 48 -6.87 4.16 7.25
CA VAL A 48 -5.50 4.24 6.70
C VAL A 48 -5.56 4.36 5.19
N ILE A 49 -4.87 5.37 4.66
CA ILE A 49 -4.62 5.53 3.23
C ILE A 49 -3.19 5.07 2.94
N TYR A 50 -3.03 4.10 2.07
CA TYR A 50 -1.74 3.59 1.65
C TYR A 50 -1.30 4.29 0.37
N LEU A 51 -0.13 4.89 0.43
CA LEU A 51 0.50 5.58 -0.67
C LEU A 51 1.61 4.73 -1.25
N ALA A 52 1.62 4.53 -2.56
CA ALA A 52 2.72 3.90 -3.28
C ALA A 52 3.66 4.96 -3.85
N ARG A 53 4.97 4.73 -3.72
CA ARG A 53 5.99 5.63 -4.24
C ARG A 53 6.13 5.46 -5.74
N LYS A 54 6.20 6.59 -6.43
CA LYS A 54 6.46 6.68 -7.88
C LYS A 54 7.96 6.61 -8.17
N GLY A 55 8.31 6.18 -9.37
CA GLY A 55 9.67 6.25 -9.89
C GLY A 55 10.71 5.45 -9.10
N VAL A 56 10.34 4.32 -8.50
CA VAL A 56 11.27 3.47 -7.75
C VAL A 56 12.07 2.59 -8.70
N THR A 57 13.13 3.16 -9.27
CA THR A 57 14.08 2.46 -10.15
C THR A 57 15.39 2.17 -9.42
N TYR A 58 16.20 1.28 -10.02
CA TYR A 58 17.51 0.90 -9.48
C TYR A 58 18.47 2.08 -9.25
N ASP A 59 18.32 3.16 -10.03
CA ASP A 59 19.14 4.36 -10.00
C ASP A 59 18.43 5.58 -9.39
N SER A 60 17.23 5.40 -8.86
CA SER A 60 16.48 6.49 -8.26
C SER A 60 17.16 7.04 -7.00
N PRO A 61 17.09 8.35 -6.74
CA PRO A 61 17.62 8.96 -5.51
C PRO A 61 17.02 8.32 -4.25
N TYR A 62 15.76 7.87 -4.33
CA TYR A 62 15.10 7.18 -3.23
C TYR A 62 15.81 5.89 -2.85
N VAL A 63 16.13 5.03 -3.82
CA VAL A 63 16.82 3.76 -3.55
C VAL A 63 18.21 4.01 -2.97
N GLY A 64 18.96 4.97 -3.50
CA GLY A 64 20.24 5.37 -2.95
C GLY A 64 20.14 5.83 -1.49
N LYS A 65 19.18 6.68 -1.18
CA LYS A 65 18.89 7.14 0.19
C LYS A 65 18.50 5.98 1.13
N LEU A 66 17.59 5.12 0.70
CA LEU A 66 17.15 3.96 1.47
C LEU A 66 18.33 3.05 1.82
N MET A 67 19.17 2.73 0.84
CA MET A 67 20.33 1.86 1.06
C MET A 67 21.29 2.45 2.06
N LYS A 68 21.59 3.74 1.96
CA LYS A 68 22.51 4.43 2.86
C LYS A 68 21.94 4.63 4.26
N GLU A 69 20.76 5.21 4.39
CA GLU A 69 20.21 5.67 5.67
C GLU A 69 19.48 4.57 6.46
N VAL A 70 18.89 3.60 5.77
CA VAL A 70 18.08 2.54 6.40
C VAL A 70 18.80 1.21 6.41
N LYS A 71 19.42 0.82 5.29
CA LYS A 71 20.09 -0.48 5.16
C LYS A 71 21.56 -0.42 5.59
N ASN A 72 22.11 0.75 5.89
CA ASN A 72 23.50 0.97 6.30
C ASN A 72 24.52 0.41 5.29
N ARG A 73 24.26 0.63 3.99
CA ARG A 73 25.03 0.12 2.87
C ARG A 73 25.30 1.23 1.87
N ASP A 74 26.55 1.32 1.42
CA ASP A 74 26.87 2.15 0.27
C ASP A 74 26.14 1.60 -0.97
N TYR A 75 25.59 2.51 -1.76
CA TYR A 75 24.86 2.17 -2.97
C TYR A 75 25.49 2.81 -4.19
N ASP A 76 25.89 1.96 -5.12
CA ASP A 76 26.40 2.36 -6.44
C ASP A 76 25.42 1.86 -7.52
N PRO A 77 24.76 2.77 -8.29
CA PRO A 77 23.84 2.38 -9.36
C PRO A 77 24.54 1.67 -10.53
N THR A 78 25.87 1.62 -10.57
CA THR A 78 26.65 0.84 -11.56
C THR A 78 27.02 -0.56 -11.03
N SER A 79 26.73 -0.86 -9.78
CA SER A 79 27.06 -2.13 -9.12
C SER A 79 26.35 -3.32 -9.77
N ARG A 80 26.90 -4.52 -9.53
CA ARG A 80 26.27 -5.79 -9.95
C ARG A 80 24.84 -5.95 -9.38
N PHE A 81 24.62 -5.46 -8.15
CA PHE A 81 23.29 -5.48 -7.53
C PHE A 81 22.32 -4.58 -8.31
N ALA A 82 22.70 -3.34 -8.58
CA ALA A 82 21.89 -2.40 -9.35
C ALA A 82 21.58 -2.93 -10.77
N SER A 83 22.56 -3.55 -11.43
CA SER A 83 22.35 -4.20 -12.73
C SER A 83 21.33 -5.34 -12.68
N ARG A 84 21.32 -6.12 -11.60
CA ARG A 84 20.29 -7.18 -11.39
C ARG A 84 18.91 -6.59 -11.17
N VAL A 85 18.81 -5.52 -10.37
CA VAL A 85 17.53 -4.81 -10.15
C VAL A 85 17.01 -4.24 -11.46
N LYS A 86 17.87 -3.65 -12.27
CA LYS A 86 17.53 -3.16 -13.60
C LYS A 86 16.97 -4.27 -14.48
N SER A 87 17.69 -5.39 -14.57
CA SER A 87 17.26 -6.56 -15.36
C SER A 87 15.91 -7.09 -14.88
N PHE A 88 15.74 -7.24 -13.56
CA PHE A 88 14.48 -7.66 -12.98
C PHE A 88 13.33 -6.73 -13.36
N HIS A 89 13.52 -5.41 -13.20
CA HIS A 89 12.46 -4.45 -13.54
C HIS A 89 12.14 -4.48 -15.03
N GLN A 90 13.14 -4.39 -15.89
CA GLN A 90 12.94 -4.17 -17.33
C GLN A 90 12.64 -5.44 -18.12
N ILE A 91 13.20 -6.58 -17.71
CA ILE A 91 13.12 -7.85 -18.46
C ILE A 91 12.17 -8.83 -17.80
N ASP A 92 12.38 -9.11 -16.50
CA ASP A 92 11.64 -10.19 -15.83
C ASP A 92 10.22 -9.75 -15.44
N ALA A 93 10.03 -8.49 -15.05
CA ALA A 93 8.77 -7.94 -14.55
C ALA A 93 8.10 -6.94 -15.50
N ASP A 94 8.75 -6.57 -16.62
CA ASP A 94 8.24 -5.65 -17.65
C ASP A 94 7.76 -4.30 -17.09
N LEU A 95 8.56 -3.70 -16.18
CA LEU A 95 8.26 -2.41 -15.55
C LEU A 95 8.97 -1.28 -16.32
N ASN A 96 8.48 -0.98 -17.52
CA ASN A 96 9.18 -0.12 -18.47
C ASN A 96 8.62 1.32 -18.55
N ASP A 97 7.57 1.63 -17.83
CA ASP A 97 6.95 2.94 -17.77
C ASP A 97 6.51 3.34 -16.35
N GLU A 98 6.08 4.58 -16.17
CA GLU A 98 5.64 5.11 -14.88
C GLU A 98 4.43 4.35 -14.32
N ARG A 99 3.53 3.91 -15.19
CA ARG A 99 2.32 3.18 -14.82
C ARG A 99 2.67 1.81 -14.24
N THR A 100 3.47 1.04 -14.95
CA THR A 100 3.87 -0.32 -14.52
C THR A 100 4.73 -0.29 -13.26
N LEU A 101 5.63 0.70 -13.13
CA LEU A 101 6.40 0.94 -11.90
C LEU A 101 5.50 1.29 -10.71
N PHE A 102 4.49 2.14 -10.92
CA PHE A 102 3.54 2.49 -9.88
C PHE A 102 2.67 1.28 -9.49
N ASP A 103 2.21 0.49 -10.45
CA ASP A 103 1.42 -0.72 -10.20
C ASP A 103 2.26 -1.77 -9.41
N TRP A 104 3.56 -1.89 -9.71
CA TRP A 104 4.47 -2.72 -8.94
C TRP A 104 4.65 -2.21 -7.50
N ALA A 105 4.87 -0.92 -7.31
CA ALA A 105 4.96 -0.31 -5.99
C ALA A 105 3.64 -0.46 -5.20
N SER A 106 2.49 -0.33 -5.88
CA SER A 106 1.17 -0.53 -5.29
C SER A 106 0.99 -1.96 -4.78
N LYS A 107 1.46 -2.99 -5.49
CA LYS A 107 1.43 -4.38 -5.00
C LYS A 107 2.14 -4.54 -3.65
N GLN A 108 3.19 -3.76 -3.37
CA GLN A 108 3.88 -3.80 -2.08
C GLN A 108 3.02 -3.23 -0.96
N THR A 109 2.20 -2.21 -1.24
CA THR A 109 1.27 -1.67 -0.24
C THR A 109 0.16 -2.65 0.11
N TYR A 110 -0.25 -3.53 -0.82
CA TYR A 110 -1.21 -4.60 -0.53
C TYR A 110 -0.62 -5.66 0.42
N ILE A 111 0.66 -5.99 0.28
CA ILE A 111 1.37 -6.85 1.25
C ILE A 111 1.37 -6.18 2.62
N GLN A 112 1.69 -4.89 2.68
CA GLN A 112 1.68 -4.10 3.91
C GLN A 112 0.29 -4.09 4.56
N MET A 113 -0.76 -3.81 3.80
CA MET A 113 -2.14 -3.80 4.24
C MET A 113 -2.58 -5.19 4.73
N ALA A 114 -2.30 -6.26 3.98
CA ALA A 114 -2.67 -7.63 4.33
C ALA A 114 -2.02 -8.08 5.65
N ASN A 115 -0.74 -7.74 5.88
CA ASN A 115 -0.07 -7.99 7.15
C ASN A 115 -0.78 -7.29 8.32
N MET A 116 -1.16 -6.01 8.12
CA MET A 116 -1.89 -5.26 9.15
C MET A 116 -3.26 -5.86 9.43
N MET A 117 -4.01 -6.26 8.38
CA MET A 117 -5.33 -6.90 8.52
C MET A 117 -5.22 -8.25 9.25
N SER A 118 -4.23 -9.07 8.92
CA SER A 118 -3.98 -10.35 9.60
C SER A 118 -3.65 -10.15 11.08
N ALA A 119 -2.76 -9.21 11.39
CA ALA A 119 -2.42 -8.88 12.78
C ALA A 119 -3.61 -8.31 13.56
N ALA A 120 -4.44 -7.47 12.94
CA ALA A 120 -5.66 -6.94 13.54
C ALA A 120 -6.63 -8.06 13.93
N THR A 121 -6.80 -9.04 13.03
CA THR A 121 -7.65 -10.23 13.31
C THR A 121 -7.18 -11.00 14.54
N LEU A 122 -5.86 -11.18 14.72
CA LEU A 122 -5.30 -11.84 15.91
C LEU A 122 -5.57 -11.07 17.22
N LEU A 123 -5.82 -9.77 17.11
CA LEU A 123 -6.19 -8.90 18.24
C LEU A 123 -7.70 -8.73 18.41
N GLY A 124 -8.52 -9.48 17.66
CA GLY A 124 -9.98 -9.35 17.69
C GLY A 124 -10.50 -8.04 17.04
N ILE A 125 -9.69 -7.41 16.20
CA ILE A 125 -10.04 -6.19 15.46
C ILE A 125 -10.40 -6.57 14.04
N ASP A 126 -11.54 -6.09 13.57
CA ASP A 126 -11.97 -6.24 12.19
C ASP A 126 -11.32 -5.22 11.28
N SER A 127 -11.27 -5.57 10.00
CA SER A 127 -10.72 -4.69 8.97
C SER A 127 -11.46 -4.84 7.65
N LEU A 128 -11.52 -3.75 6.89
CA LEU A 128 -12.09 -3.71 5.55
C LEU A 128 -11.08 -3.06 4.58
N PRO A 129 -10.60 -3.79 3.55
CA PRO A 129 -9.86 -3.17 2.46
C PRO A 129 -10.81 -2.41 1.54
N ILE A 130 -10.38 -1.24 1.04
CA ILE A 130 -11.23 -0.33 0.28
C ILE A 130 -10.50 0.08 -1.00
N GLU A 131 -11.05 -0.32 -2.15
CA GLU A 131 -10.65 0.11 -3.49
C GLU A 131 -11.69 1.04 -4.15
N GLY A 132 -12.87 1.12 -3.55
CA GLY A 132 -14.00 1.90 -4.05
C GLY A 132 -13.83 3.39 -3.78
N PHE A 133 -12.92 4.05 -4.49
CA PHE A 133 -12.69 5.50 -4.43
C PHE A 133 -12.25 6.06 -5.78
N ASN A 134 -12.45 7.36 -5.98
CA ASN A 134 -11.91 8.09 -7.13
C ASN A 134 -10.49 8.55 -6.80
N ARG A 135 -9.48 7.88 -7.37
CA ARG A 135 -8.07 8.15 -7.08
C ARG A 135 -7.70 9.62 -7.34
N GLU A 136 -8.05 10.16 -8.50
CA GLU A 136 -7.68 11.52 -8.88
C GLU A 136 -8.25 12.55 -7.91
N LYS A 137 -9.52 12.41 -7.52
CA LYS A 137 -10.16 13.33 -6.56
C LYS A 137 -9.52 13.23 -5.18
N VAL A 138 -9.21 12.01 -4.70
CA VAL A 138 -8.56 11.80 -3.41
C VAL A 138 -7.14 12.38 -3.42
N GLU A 139 -6.36 12.12 -4.48
CA GLU A 139 -5.00 12.66 -4.62
C GLU A 139 -5.01 14.20 -4.68
N PHE A 140 -5.92 14.79 -5.45
CA PHE A 140 -6.10 16.23 -5.50
C PHE A 140 -6.44 16.80 -4.12
N TYR A 141 -7.41 16.22 -3.43
CA TYR A 141 -7.81 16.64 -2.09
C TYR A 141 -6.65 16.57 -1.09
N LEU A 142 -5.92 15.46 -1.05
CA LEU A 142 -4.78 15.29 -0.14
C LEU A 142 -3.62 16.23 -0.47
N LYS A 143 -3.41 16.55 -1.75
CA LYS A 143 -2.41 17.51 -2.21
C LYS A 143 -2.76 18.93 -1.73
N GLU A 144 -4.00 19.38 -1.94
CA GLU A 144 -4.48 20.70 -1.50
C GLU A 144 -4.40 20.85 0.03
N LYS A 145 -4.58 19.78 0.78
CA LYS A 145 -4.41 19.75 2.24
C LYS A 145 -2.94 19.62 2.69
N GLY A 146 -1.98 19.49 1.77
CA GLY A 146 -0.55 19.38 2.08
C GLY A 146 -0.08 18.02 2.60
N TYR A 147 -0.90 16.98 2.48
CA TYR A 147 -0.57 15.63 2.95
C TYR A 147 0.03 14.71 1.89
N LEU A 148 -0.09 15.07 0.61
CA LEU A 148 0.39 14.27 -0.51
C LEU A 148 1.26 15.12 -1.45
N ASN A 149 2.53 14.71 -1.60
CA ASN A 149 3.35 15.12 -2.73
C ASN A 149 3.07 14.17 -3.91
N THR A 150 2.32 14.64 -4.89
CA THR A 150 1.91 13.83 -6.06
C THR A 150 3.05 13.50 -7.02
N ASP A 151 4.20 14.18 -6.91
CA ASP A 151 5.39 13.86 -7.71
C ASP A 151 6.12 12.63 -7.14
N GLU A 152 5.97 12.39 -5.82
CA GLU A 152 6.62 11.25 -5.16
C GLU A 152 5.69 10.06 -4.90
N PHE A 153 4.41 10.30 -4.68
CA PHE A 153 3.45 9.28 -4.26
C PHE A 153 2.13 9.37 -5.02
N GLY A 154 1.46 8.24 -5.13
CA GLY A 154 0.06 8.13 -5.51
C GLY A 154 -0.71 7.30 -4.49
N VAL A 155 -2.03 7.47 -4.46
CA VAL A 155 -2.91 6.64 -3.62
C VAL A 155 -3.06 5.26 -4.24
N SER A 156 -2.75 4.22 -3.47
CA SER A 156 -2.84 2.82 -3.90
C SER A 156 -4.15 2.18 -3.45
N VAL A 157 -4.35 2.07 -2.16
CA VAL A 157 -5.49 1.40 -1.53
C VAL A 157 -5.76 2.04 -0.17
N MET A 158 -6.93 1.78 0.40
CA MET A 158 -7.27 2.21 1.75
C MET A 158 -7.72 1.00 2.60
N ALA A 159 -7.66 1.13 3.91
CA ALA A 159 -8.27 0.17 4.81
C ALA A 159 -8.78 0.84 6.08
N SER A 160 -9.85 0.29 6.63
CA SER A 160 -10.37 0.67 7.93
C SER A 160 -10.20 -0.46 8.94
N PHE A 161 -10.08 -0.09 10.22
CA PHE A 161 -9.93 -1.00 11.35
C PHE A 161 -10.81 -0.55 12.49
N GLY A 162 -11.47 -1.50 13.17
CA GLY A 162 -12.36 -1.21 14.29
C GLY A 162 -13.03 -2.47 14.83
N TYR A 163 -13.82 -2.33 15.87
CA TYR A 163 -14.67 -3.41 16.36
C TYR A 163 -15.97 -3.40 15.55
N ARG A 164 -16.46 -4.60 15.19
CA ARG A 164 -17.77 -4.72 14.53
C ARG A 164 -18.89 -4.54 15.52
N ASP A 165 -20.00 -4.02 15.04
CA ASP A 165 -21.27 -3.88 15.75
C ASP A 165 -22.38 -4.77 15.18
N GLN A 166 -22.04 -5.69 14.28
CA GLN A 166 -22.97 -6.60 13.61
C GLN A 166 -22.53 -8.06 13.76
N GLU A 167 -23.47 -8.98 13.58
CA GLU A 167 -23.18 -10.41 13.61
C GLU A 167 -22.22 -10.84 12.49
N ILE A 168 -21.44 -11.89 12.78
CA ILE A 168 -20.49 -12.45 11.82
C ILE A 168 -21.24 -13.25 10.75
N THR A 169 -21.16 -12.80 9.50
CA THR A 169 -21.58 -13.61 8.36
C THR A 169 -20.44 -14.54 7.96
N PRO A 170 -20.68 -15.87 7.84
CA PRO A 170 -19.67 -16.81 7.38
C PRO A 170 -19.10 -16.41 6.01
N LYS A 171 -17.78 -16.53 5.88
CA LYS A 171 -17.12 -16.23 4.59
C LYS A 171 -17.45 -17.32 3.57
N VAL A 172 -17.97 -16.92 2.40
CA VAL A 172 -18.17 -17.80 1.26
C VAL A 172 -16.99 -17.64 0.31
N ARG A 173 -16.37 -18.76 -0.07
CA ARG A 173 -15.23 -18.82 -1.00
C ARG A 173 -15.40 -20.03 -1.91
N TRP A 174 -14.64 -20.06 -3.00
CA TRP A 174 -14.45 -21.26 -3.78
C TRP A 174 -13.92 -22.39 -2.89
N ASN A 175 -14.18 -23.64 -3.29
CA ASN A 175 -13.60 -24.82 -2.63
C ASN A 175 -12.06 -24.81 -2.76
N LYS A 176 -11.40 -25.63 -1.97
CA LYS A 176 -9.92 -25.64 -1.91
C LYS A 176 -9.31 -26.03 -3.25
N GLU A 177 -9.87 -26.99 -3.92
CA GLU A 177 -9.39 -27.57 -5.18
C GLU A 177 -9.43 -26.55 -6.33
N ALA A 178 -10.32 -25.54 -6.25
CA ALA A 178 -10.37 -24.44 -7.22
C ALA A 178 -9.34 -23.33 -6.95
N ILE A 179 -8.72 -23.32 -5.76
CA ILE A 179 -7.84 -22.22 -5.32
C ILE A 179 -6.36 -22.63 -5.34
N TYR A 180 -6.06 -23.88 -4.98
CA TYR A 180 -4.69 -24.37 -5.00
C TYR A 180 -4.61 -25.85 -5.39
N GLU A 181 -3.52 -26.21 -6.00
CA GLU A 181 -3.14 -27.56 -6.37
C GLU A 181 -1.80 -27.91 -5.72
N VAL A 182 -1.66 -29.13 -5.23
CA VAL A 182 -0.40 -29.66 -4.71
C VAL A 182 0.31 -30.38 -5.85
N ILE A 183 1.51 -29.95 -6.17
CA ILE A 183 2.39 -30.59 -7.15
C ILE A 183 3.42 -31.38 -6.35
N GLU A 184 3.42 -32.72 -6.52
CA GLU A 184 4.36 -33.65 -5.88
C GLU A 184 5.54 -33.99 -6.78
#